data_e6aff511bef120ab3fe3910821d45099
#
_entry.id   e6aff511bef120ab3fe3910821d45099
#
_cell.length_a   1.000
_cell.length_b   1.000
_cell.length_c   1.000
_cell.angle_alpha   90.00
_cell.angle_beta   90.00
_cell.angle_gamma   90.00
#
_symmetry.space_group_name_H-M   'P 1'
#
loop_
_entity.id
_entity.type
_entity.pdbx_description
1 polymer ?
#
loop_
_entity_poly.entity_id
_entity_poly.type
_entity_poly.pdbx_seq_one_letter_code
_entity_poly.pdbx_strand_id
1 'polypeptide(L)'
;MKKSVIALVVVAAAGGGLYFANMQAENAIKQQLEQANQSYRDMAADGEMPEISLSYQDISANVLTSSYSISGLAVAMGEMGTVATADIVQMKGLQPQGLSDSGSVKISGIKAAAAVLQMLPPQTSAYLQGLALHGDYDYAYTDSGELMFNQQTRINDEFALNYSFSLAQMQQFWQFAKEISALPPEQQQALAADEAYVGQMLEKLATGALKNGAISIENNGFIERTLALMAEQGQTPDFATAQGLALANIAVIEQIPADMKQSLSDFISKPEKLSLSFGFTEPLQFAKVQSGELAEHMVSPEAMIKFANVKLTAN
;
A
#
# COMPACT_ATOMS: atom_id res chain seq x y z
N MET A 1 11.34 -14.61 0.72
CA MET A 1 11.46 -13.48 1.64
C MET A 1 12.11 -12.22 1.04
N LYS A 2 12.78 -12.27 -0.13
CA LYS A 2 13.49 -11.11 -0.72
C LYS A 2 12.63 -10.14 -1.55
N LYS A 3 11.39 -10.48 -1.89
CA LYS A 3 10.49 -9.65 -2.76
C LYS A 3 9.68 -8.58 -2.01
N SER A 4 9.55 -8.70 -0.69
CA SER A 4 8.74 -7.77 0.12
C SER A 4 9.49 -6.49 0.51
N VAL A 5 10.82 -6.48 0.43
CA VAL A 5 11.65 -5.38 0.91
C VAL A 5 11.56 -4.13 0.02
N ILE A 6 11.47 -4.32 -1.31
CA ILE A 6 11.40 -3.18 -2.25
C ILE A 6 10.09 -2.39 -2.08
N ALA A 7 8.96 -3.11 -1.90
CA ALA A 7 7.68 -2.47 -1.63
C ALA A 7 7.66 -1.77 -0.25
N LEU A 8 8.32 -2.35 0.75
CA LEU A 8 8.40 -1.78 2.09
C LEU A 8 9.23 -0.49 2.15
N VAL A 9 10.32 -0.42 1.39
CA VAL A 9 11.20 0.76 1.35
C VAL A 9 10.50 1.97 0.72
N VAL A 10 9.75 1.76 -0.37
CA VAL A 10 8.97 2.85 -0.99
C VAL A 10 7.81 3.27 -0.08
N VAL A 11 7.17 2.34 0.62
CA VAL A 11 6.08 2.63 1.58
C VAL A 11 6.63 3.26 2.87
N ALA A 12 7.81 2.85 3.36
CA ALA A 12 8.43 3.47 4.53
C ALA A 12 8.94 4.89 4.24
N ALA A 13 9.48 5.16 3.05
CA ALA A 13 9.82 6.52 2.63
C ALA A 13 8.58 7.42 2.44
N ALA A 14 7.44 6.83 2.06
CA ALA A 14 6.18 7.54 1.90
C ALA A 14 5.31 7.55 3.18
N GLY A 15 5.44 6.58 4.05
CA GLY A 15 4.60 6.38 5.24
C GLY A 15 5.20 6.82 6.57
N GLY A 16 6.49 7.06 6.63
CA GLY A 16 7.13 7.68 7.80
C GLY A 16 6.75 9.16 7.87
N GLY A 17 5.87 9.53 8.78
CA GLY A 17 5.30 10.88 8.92
C GLY A 17 6.31 12.00 8.72
N LEU A 18 6.30 12.60 7.52
CA LEU A 18 7.17 13.68 7.13
C LEU A 18 6.70 14.98 7.78
N TYR A 19 7.39 15.40 8.84
CA TYR A 19 7.17 16.69 9.50
C TYR A 19 7.99 17.78 8.84
N PHE A 20 7.34 18.82 8.37
CA PHE A 20 8.00 19.98 7.78
C PHE A 20 7.62 21.25 8.53
N ALA A 21 8.59 21.85 9.15
CA ALA A 21 8.42 23.16 9.73
C ALA A 21 8.93 24.23 8.77
N ASN A 22 8.02 25.07 8.26
CA ASN A 22 8.28 26.37 7.61
C ASN A 22 9.43 26.41 6.57
N MET A 23 10.09 27.55 6.38
CA MET A 23 11.12 27.84 5.37
C MET A 23 12.32 26.85 5.31
N GLN A 24 12.33 25.81 6.13
CA GLN A 24 13.30 24.71 6.12
C GLN A 24 12.73 23.41 5.56
N ALA A 25 11.56 23.42 4.91
CA ALA A 25 10.88 22.21 4.44
C ALA A 25 11.79 21.32 3.55
N GLU A 26 12.50 21.90 2.61
CA GLU A 26 13.46 21.14 1.79
C GLU A 26 14.59 20.53 2.61
N ASN A 27 15.12 21.29 3.58
CA ASN A 27 16.17 20.81 4.46
C ASN A 27 15.65 19.72 5.40
N ALA A 28 14.41 19.84 5.86
CA ALA A 28 13.77 18.80 6.66
C ALA A 28 13.60 17.51 5.88
N ILE A 29 13.19 17.56 4.59
CA ILE A 29 13.12 16.38 3.72
C ILE A 29 14.51 15.76 3.55
N LYS A 30 15.54 16.57 3.29
CA LYS A 30 16.92 16.10 3.17
C LYS A 30 17.39 15.40 4.45
N GLN A 31 17.12 16.01 5.60
CA GLN A 31 17.48 15.41 6.90
C GLN A 31 16.75 14.07 7.15
N GLN A 32 15.47 13.98 6.79
CA GLN A 32 14.74 12.74 6.96
C GLN A 32 15.21 11.63 6.01
N LEU A 33 15.56 11.96 4.77
CA LEU A 33 16.18 10.99 3.86
C LEU A 33 17.55 10.53 4.40
N GLU A 34 18.34 11.42 4.98
CA GLU A 34 19.61 11.05 5.61
C GLU A 34 19.39 10.20 6.88
N GLN A 35 18.40 10.54 7.71
CA GLN A 35 18.03 9.70 8.86
C GLN A 35 17.55 8.31 8.43
N ALA A 36 16.75 8.23 7.36
CA ALA A 36 16.35 6.94 6.78
C ALA A 36 17.57 6.14 6.30
N ASN A 37 18.50 6.80 5.58
CA ASN A 37 19.74 6.16 5.16
C ASN A 37 20.58 5.71 6.35
N GLN A 38 20.66 6.50 7.43
CA GLN A 38 21.37 6.09 8.65
C GLN A 38 20.70 4.87 9.30
N SER A 39 19.37 4.88 9.43
CA SER A 39 18.63 3.75 9.98
C SER A 39 18.83 2.47 9.17
N TYR A 40 18.89 2.56 7.83
CA TYR A 40 19.17 1.40 6.98
C TYR A 40 20.62 0.91 7.16
N ARG A 41 21.60 1.80 7.33
CA ARG A 41 22.99 1.42 7.64
C ARG A 41 23.08 0.70 8.99
N ASP A 42 22.37 1.19 10.00
CA ASP A 42 22.37 0.58 11.33
C ASP A 42 21.75 -0.83 11.29
N MET A 43 20.59 -1.00 10.63
CA MET A 43 19.97 -2.33 10.44
C MET A 43 20.85 -3.28 9.61
N ALA A 44 21.59 -2.76 8.64
CA ALA A 44 22.52 -3.56 7.86
C ALA A 44 23.73 -3.99 8.70
N ALA A 45 24.24 -3.13 9.58
CA ALA A 45 25.35 -3.45 10.50
C ALA A 45 24.96 -4.53 11.50
N ASP A 46 23.68 -4.57 11.92
CA ASP A 46 23.13 -5.61 12.80
C ASP A 46 22.82 -6.91 12.04
N GLY A 47 23.03 -6.96 10.72
CA GLY A 47 22.79 -8.14 9.89
C GLY A 47 21.32 -8.45 9.61
N GLU A 48 20.42 -7.54 9.92
CA GLU A 48 18.97 -7.72 9.74
C GLU A 48 18.56 -7.63 8.25
N MET A 49 19.29 -6.83 7.47
CA MET A 49 18.99 -6.60 6.05
C MET A 49 20.24 -6.20 5.25
N PRO A 50 20.22 -6.31 3.91
CA PRO A 50 21.30 -5.74 3.08
C PRO A 50 21.31 -4.21 3.21
N GLU A 51 22.48 -3.59 3.06
CA GLU A 51 22.62 -2.13 3.07
C GLU A 51 21.76 -1.50 1.97
N ILE A 52 20.84 -0.61 2.37
CA ILE A 52 19.99 0.15 1.46
C ILE A 52 20.38 1.62 1.58
N SER A 53 20.43 2.31 0.44
CA SER A 53 20.61 3.75 0.41
C SER A 53 19.66 4.42 -0.57
N LEU A 54 19.16 5.60 -0.16
CA LEU A 54 18.29 6.47 -0.94
C LEU A 54 19.12 7.66 -1.44
N SER A 55 18.99 7.97 -2.71
CA SER A 55 19.52 9.21 -3.31
C SER A 55 18.47 9.87 -4.19
N TYR A 56 18.64 11.15 -4.50
CA TYR A 56 17.69 11.94 -5.27
C TYR A 56 18.41 12.98 -6.12
N GLN A 57 17.74 13.52 -7.13
CA GLN A 57 18.28 14.57 -7.97
C GLN A 57 17.93 15.96 -7.42
N ASP A 58 16.66 16.17 -7.07
CA ASP A 58 16.19 17.47 -6.58
C ASP A 58 15.02 17.32 -5.60
N ILE A 59 14.89 18.28 -4.68
CA ILE A 59 13.76 18.41 -3.75
C ILE A 59 13.22 19.82 -3.90
N SER A 60 11.90 19.95 -4.07
CA SER A 60 11.22 21.23 -4.07
C SER A 60 10.05 21.25 -3.10
N ALA A 61 9.84 22.40 -2.47
CA ALA A 61 8.76 22.63 -1.51
C ALA A 61 7.97 23.87 -1.88
N ASN A 62 6.66 23.81 -1.78
CA ASN A 62 5.76 24.96 -1.84
C ASN A 62 4.90 24.99 -0.58
N VAL A 63 5.36 25.72 0.42
CA VAL A 63 4.73 25.79 1.75
C VAL A 63 3.35 26.41 1.68
N LEU A 64 3.10 27.35 0.75
CA LEU A 64 1.80 28.01 0.60
C LEU A 64 0.70 27.03 0.15
N THR A 65 1.05 26.04 -0.64
CA THR A 65 0.12 25.00 -1.14
C THR A 65 0.30 23.67 -0.40
N SER A 66 1.16 23.62 0.62
CA SER A 66 1.54 22.39 1.33
C SER A 66 1.86 21.26 0.36
N SER A 67 2.62 21.57 -0.70
CA SER A 67 3.01 20.58 -1.71
C SER A 67 4.53 20.47 -1.79
N TYR A 68 5.00 19.25 -1.88
CA TYR A 68 6.41 18.88 -1.88
C TYR A 68 6.68 17.87 -2.98
N SER A 69 7.87 17.92 -3.58
CA SER A 69 8.27 16.90 -4.54
C SER A 69 9.73 16.51 -4.41
N ILE A 70 10.01 15.24 -4.65
CA ILE A 70 11.35 14.67 -4.77
C ILE A 70 11.46 14.12 -6.18
N SER A 71 12.40 14.56 -6.96
CA SER A 71 12.65 14.08 -8.32
C SER A 71 13.87 13.17 -8.38
N GLY A 72 13.84 12.18 -9.29
CA GLY A 72 14.94 11.27 -9.54
C GLY A 72 15.36 10.48 -8.30
N LEU A 73 14.37 10.01 -7.51
CA LEU A 73 14.65 9.15 -6.36
C LEU A 73 15.23 7.82 -6.85
N ALA A 74 16.36 7.40 -6.28
CA ALA A 74 16.98 6.12 -6.56
C ALA A 74 17.21 5.34 -5.27
N VAL A 75 16.99 4.03 -5.35
CA VAL A 75 17.22 3.06 -4.27
C VAL A 75 18.40 2.19 -4.69
N ALA A 76 19.45 2.18 -3.89
CA ALA A 76 20.59 1.27 -4.08
C ALA A 76 20.62 0.22 -2.97
N MET A 77 21.19 -0.97 -3.28
CA MET A 77 21.22 -2.12 -2.38
C MET A 77 22.62 -2.77 -2.42
N GLY A 78 23.45 -2.48 -1.41
CA GLY A 78 24.78 -3.04 -1.26
C GLY A 78 25.60 -2.99 -2.54
N GLU A 79 26.26 -4.09 -2.88
CA GLU A 79 27.12 -4.20 -4.07
C GLU A 79 26.33 -4.19 -5.41
N MET A 80 25.01 -4.39 -5.39
CA MET A 80 24.20 -4.33 -6.61
C MET A 80 24.06 -2.90 -7.15
N GLY A 81 24.37 -1.89 -6.35
CA GLY A 81 24.15 -0.50 -6.72
C GLY A 81 22.66 -0.15 -6.82
N THR A 82 22.30 0.72 -7.75
CA THR A 82 20.90 1.13 -7.94
C THR A 82 20.05 -0.04 -8.40
N VAL A 83 18.99 -0.36 -7.65
CA VAL A 83 18.04 -1.46 -7.93
C VAL A 83 16.70 -0.95 -8.45
N ALA A 84 16.30 0.27 -8.06
CA ALA A 84 15.07 0.90 -8.53
C ALA A 84 15.22 2.42 -8.59
N THR A 85 14.44 3.06 -9.45
CA THR A 85 14.31 4.51 -9.54
C THR A 85 12.86 4.91 -9.54
N ALA A 86 12.54 6.14 -9.10
CA ALA A 86 11.25 6.78 -9.31
C ALA A 86 11.46 8.17 -9.91
N ASP A 87 10.69 8.50 -10.94
CA ASP A 87 10.83 9.77 -11.64
C ASP A 87 10.48 10.93 -10.72
N ILE A 88 9.36 10.82 -9.97
CA ILE A 88 8.92 11.85 -9.03
C ILE A 88 8.06 11.27 -7.91
N VAL A 89 8.26 11.78 -6.69
CA VAL A 89 7.39 11.59 -5.54
C VAL A 89 6.78 12.95 -5.20
N GLN A 90 5.46 13.07 -5.25
CA GLN A 90 4.72 14.29 -4.90
C GLN A 90 3.90 14.05 -3.64
N MET A 91 3.92 15.02 -2.74
CA MET A 91 3.17 14.99 -1.48
C MET A 91 2.35 16.28 -1.37
N LYS A 92 1.10 16.19 -0.95
CA LYS A 92 0.19 17.33 -0.75
C LYS A 92 -0.56 17.21 0.56
N GLY A 93 -1.01 18.36 1.10
CA GLY A 93 -1.81 18.42 2.32
C GLY A 93 -1.01 18.22 3.60
N LEU A 94 0.33 18.12 3.52
CA LEU A 94 1.17 18.04 4.70
C LEU A 94 1.32 19.42 5.32
N GLN A 95 1.05 19.55 6.60
CA GLN A 95 1.25 20.77 7.34
C GLN A 95 2.67 20.81 7.93
N PRO A 96 3.27 22.01 8.09
CA PRO A 96 4.60 22.16 8.69
C PRO A 96 4.68 21.60 10.11
N GLN A 97 3.58 21.61 10.84
CA GLN A 97 3.45 21.07 12.19
C GLN A 97 2.09 20.38 12.31
N GLY A 98 2.10 19.15 12.76
CA GLY A 98 0.89 18.40 13.01
C GLY A 98 0.38 17.58 11.81
N LEU A 99 -0.68 16.84 12.06
CA LEU A 99 -1.36 15.99 11.09
C LEU A 99 -2.49 16.77 10.42
N SER A 100 -2.49 16.84 9.09
CA SER A 100 -3.56 17.44 8.31
C SER A 100 -4.79 16.52 8.27
N ASP A 101 -5.99 17.10 8.13
CA ASP A 101 -7.22 16.32 7.94
C ASP A 101 -7.31 15.66 6.56
N SER A 102 -6.42 16.00 5.65
CA SER A 102 -6.28 15.32 4.36
C SER A 102 -4.85 15.38 3.87
N GLY A 103 -4.44 14.36 3.16
CA GLY A 103 -3.13 14.31 2.54
C GLY A 103 -3.09 13.33 1.39
N SER A 104 -2.13 13.54 0.49
CA SER A 104 -1.89 12.60 -0.62
C SER A 104 -0.41 12.46 -0.91
N VAL A 105 -0.05 11.25 -1.37
CA VAL A 105 1.27 10.93 -1.89
C VAL A 105 1.09 10.31 -3.26
N LYS A 106 1.79 10.84 -4.25
CA LYS A 106 1.83 10.31 -5.60
C LYS A 106 3.26 9.97 -5.98
N ILE A 107 3.49 8.73 -6.38
CA ILE A 107 4.77 8.24 -6.86
C ILE A 107 4.61 7.87 -8.32
N SER A 108 5.45 8.41 -9.18
CA SER A 108 5.36 8.18 -10.62
C SER A 108 6.68 7.64 -11.17
N GLY A 109 6.57 6.72 -12.12
CA GLY A 109 7.70 6.22 -12.87
C GLY A 109 8.66 5.35 -12.06
N ILE A 110 8.14 4.47 -11.18
CA ILE A 110 8.99 3.49 -10.51
C ILE A 110 9.41 2.44 -11.53
N LYS A 111 10.72 2.29 -11.74
CA LYS A 111 11.33 1.37 -12.72
C LYS A 111 12.40 0.53 -12.06
N ALA A 112 12.54 -0.70 -12.52
CA ALA A 112 13.71 -1.52 -12.20
C ALA A 112 14.97 -0.95 -12.87
N ALA A 113 16.06 -0.86 -12.12
CA ALA A 113 17.33 -0.37 -12.67
C ALA A 113 18.04 -1.43 -13.51
N ALA A 114 18.97 -0.98 -14.36
CA ALA A 114 19.70 -1.85 -15.28
C ALA A 114 20.41 -3.02 -14.57
N ALA A 115 20.93 -2.80 -13.37
CA ALA A 115 21.59 -3.86 -12.58
C ALA A 115 20.64 -5.04 -12.28
N VAL A 116 19.38 -4.77 -11.95
CA VAL A 116 18.36 -5.80 -11.72
C VAL A 116 17.96 -6.47 -13.02
N LEU A 117 17.74 -5.67 -14.07
CA LEU A 117 17.32 -6.17 -15.39
C LEU A 117 18.35 -7.13 -16.01
N GLN A 118 19.66 -6.87 -15.81
CA GLN A 118 20.73 -7.73 -16.28
C GLN A 118 20.79 -9.12 -15.61
N MET A 119 20.18 -9.27 -14.43
CA MET A 119 20.12 -10.54 -13.71
C MET A 119 18.97 -11.45 -14.18
N LEU A 120 18.10 -10.93 -15.04
CA LEU A 120 16.89 -11.62 -15.50
C LEU A 120 17.10 -12.23 -16.89
N PRO A 121 16.32 -13.26 -17.26
CA PRO A 121 16.28 -13.75 -18.62
C PRO A 121 15.97 -12.62 -19.61
N PRO A 122 16.56 -12.64 -20.84
CA PRO A 122 16.46 -11.52 -21.78
C PRO A 122 15.03 -11.07 -22.10
N GLN A 123 14.09 -12.00 -22.23
CA GLN A 123 12.68 -11.70 -22.52
C GLN A 123 12.01 -11.00 -21.34
N THR A 124 12.22 -11.49 -20.11
CA THR A 124 11.72 -10.87 -18.88
C THR A 124 12.32 -9.49 -18.68
N SER A 125 13.63 -9.34 -18.91
CA SER A 125 14.32 -8.07 -18.84
C SER A 125 13.74 -7.04 -19.82
N ALA A 126 13.57 -7.44 -21.09
CA ALA A 126 12.99 -6.58 -22.13
C ALA A 126 11.56 -6.13 -21.79
N TYR A 127 10.74 -7.04 -21.25
CA TYR A 127 9.38 -6.71 -20.82
C TYR A 127 9.39 -5.72 -19.64
N LEU A 128 10.14 -6.03 -18.58
CA LEU A 128 10.19 -5.19 -17.38
C LEU A 128 10.82 -3.81 -17.64
N GLN A 129 11.73 -3.70 -18.60
CA GLN A 129 12.31 -2.42 -19.01
C GLN A 129 11.25 -1.44 -19.55
N GLY A 130 10.19 -1.95 -20.21
CA GLY A 130 9.07 -1.18 -20.72
C GLY A 130 8.04 -0.78 -19.66
N LEU A 131 8.10 -1.33 -18.44
CA LEU A 131 7.12 -1.10 -17.42
C LEU A 131 7.54 0.03 -16.47
N ALA A 132 6.55 0.83 -16.07
CA ALA A 132 6.67 1.79 -14.98
C ALA A 132 5.49 1.61 -14.03
N LEU A 133 5.78 1.52 -12.74
CA LEU A 133 4.76 1.45 -11.70
C LEU A 133 4.49 2.85 -11.17
N HIS A 134 3.22 3.15 -10.93
CA HIS A 134 2.73 4.39 -10.35
C HIS A 134 1.88 4.08 -9.12
N GLY A 135 1.98 4.90 -8.10
CA GLY A 135 1.19 4.78 -6.89
C GLY A 135 0.57 6.13 -6.53
N ASP A 136 -0.73 6.12 -6.26
CA ASP A 136 -1.47 7.26 -5.72
C ASP A 136 -2.10 6.81 -4.40
N TYR A 137 -1.85 7.53 -3.33
CA TYR A 137 -2.40 7.31 -2.00
C TYR A 137 -2.99 8.60 -1.49
N ASP A 138 -4.20 8.56 -0.94
CA ASP A 138 -4.80 9.69 -0.25
C ASP A 138 -5.60 9.25 0.98
N TYR A 139 -5.69 10.17 1.93
CA TYR A 139 -6.56 10.04 3.07
C TYR A 139 -7.33 11.33 3.33
N ALA A 140 -8.50 11.20 3.92
CA ALA A 140 -9.30 12.33 4.37
C ALA A 140 -10.02 11.97 5.68
N TYR A 141 -9.91 12.86 6.66
CA TYR A 141 -10.69 12.84 7.89
C TYR A 141 -11.80 13.89 7.81
N THR A 142 -13.01 13.52 8.17
CA THR A 142 -14.19 14.40 8.10
C THR A 142 -14.63 14.87 9.47
N ASP A 143 -15.37 15.97 9.52
CA ASP A 143 -15.98 16.49 10.77
C ASP A 143 -16.94 15.50 11.43
N SER A 144 -17.47 14.54 10.67
CA SER A 144 -18.31 13.45 11.21
C SER A 144 -17.48 12.35 11.91
N GLY A 145 -16.15 12.46 11.92
CA GLY A 145 -15.25 11.46 12.50
C GLY A 145 -15.01 10.25 11.63
N GLU A 146 -15.22 10.39 10.34
CA GLU A 146 -14.91 9.36 9.35
C GLU A 146 -13.51 9.58 8.79
N LEU A 147 -12.70 8.52 8.73
CA LEU A 147 -11.38 8.51 8.15
C LEU A 147 -11.40 7.60 6.92
N MET A 148 -11.15 8.18 5.76
CA MET A 148 -11.18 7.51 4.47
C MET A 148 -9.76 7.35 3.94
N PHE A 149 -9.49 6.21 3.31
CA PHE A 149 -8.23 5.90 2.62
C PHE A 149 -8.53 5.40 1.23
N ASN A 150 -7.76 5.89 0.26
CA ASN A 150 -7.77 5.40 -1.10
C ASN A 150 -6.34 5.15 -1.55
N GLN A 151 -6.13 4.05 -2.26
CA GLN A 151 -4.87 3.79 -2.94
C GLN A 151 -5.14 3.24 -4.32
N GLN A 152 -4.38 3.73 -5.28
CA GLN A 152 -4.30 3.18 -6.62
C GLN A 152 -2.84 2.84 -6.93
N THR A 153 -2.61 1.64 -7.42
CA THR A 153 -1.33 1.20 -7.98
C THR A 153 -1.55 0.84 -9.44
N ARG A 154 -0.74 1.41 -10.35
CA ARG A 154 -0.85 1.17 -11.80
C ARG A 154 0.49 0.76 -12.37
N ILE A 155 0.46 -0.16 -13.34
CA ILE A 155 1.60 -0.53 -14.16
C ILE A 155 1.29 -0.10 -15.57
N ASN A 156 1.75 1.07 -15.99
CA ASN A 156 1.37 1.75 -17.23
C ASN A 156 -0.16 1.70 -17.44
N ASP A 157 -0.58 1.30 -18.65
CA ASP A 157 -1.98 1.04 -18.99
C ASP A 157 -2.31 -0.47 -18.95
N GLU A 158 -1.43 -1.30 -18.39
CA GLU A 158 -1.55 -2.76 -18.42
C GLU A 158 -2.27 -3.35 -17.21
N PHE A 159 -2.14 -2.68 -16.05
CA PHE A 159 -2.70 -3.18 -14.80
C PHE A 159 -3.01 -2.03 -13.85
N ALA A 160 -4.14 -2.14 -13.14
CA ALA A 160 -4.42 -1.29 -11.99
C ALA A 160 -4.97 -2.11 -10.82
N LEU A 161 -4.49 -1.81 -9.63
CA LEU A 161 -5.03 -2.27 -8.36
C LEU A 161 -5.50 -1.05 -7.57
N ASN A 162 -6.79 -1.01 -7.26
CA ASN A 162 -7.36 0.04 -6.45
C ASN A 162 -7.90 -0.58 -5.16
N TYR A 163 -7.67 0.06 -4.03
CA TYR A 163 -8.38 -0.27 -2.81
C TYR A 163 -8.76 0.99 -2.04
N SER A 164 -9.89 0.91 -1.37
CA SER A 164 -10.37 1.97 -0.50
C SER A 164 -11.02 1.38 0.74
N PHE A 165 -10.95 2.08 1.83
CA PHE A 165 -11.71 1.75 3.03
C PHE A 165 -12.07 3.00 3.82
N SER A 166 -13.13 2.89 4.60
CA SER A 166 -13.66 3.95 5.42
C SER A 166 -13.83 3.45 6.85
N LEU A 167 -13.27 4.21 7.78
CA LEU A 167 -13.36 3.97 9.21
C LEU A 167 -14.30 5.04 9.81
N ALA A 168 -15.21 4.61 10.67
CA ALA A 168 -16.11 5.51 11.40
C ALA A 168 -15.67 5.63 12.86
N GLN A 169 -16.17 6.64 13.57
CA GLN A 169 -15.92 6.85 15.00
C GLN A 169 -14.44 7.05 15.35
N MET A 170 -13.66 7.65 14.45
CA MET A 170 -12.21 7.82 14.58
C MET A 170 -11.81 9.08 15.36
N GLN A 171 -12.74 9.81 15.99
CA GLN A 171 -12.47 11.10 16.63
C GLN A 171 -11.37 11.02 17.70
N GLN A 172 -11.45 10.02 18.60
CA GLN A 172 -10.45 9.88 19.66
C GLN A 172 -9.08 9.53 19.14
N PHE A 173 -9.03 8.61 18.17
CA PHE A 173 -7.78 8.24 17.50
C PHE A 173 -7.19 9.42 16.73
N TRP A 174 -8.01 10.15 15.98
CA TRP A 174 -7.55 11.27 15.16
C TRP A 174 -7.02 12.42 15.99
N GLN A 175 -7.71 12.76 17.08
CA GLN A 175 -7.24 13.76 18.03
C GLN A 175 -5.91 13.36 18.66
N PHE A 176 -5.80 12.12 19.12
CA PHE A 176 -4.57 11.58 19.68
C PHE A 176 -3.42 11.62 18.64
N ALA A 177 -3.68 11.21 17.41
CA ALA A 177 -2.69 11.28 16.33
C ALA A 177 -2.24 12.73 16.05
N LYS A 178 -3.15 13.71 16.09
CA LYS A 178 -2.82 15.14 15.96
C LYS A 178 -1.95 15.64 17.10
N GLU A 179 -2.26 15.26 18.34
CA GLU A 179 -1.47 15.65 19.52
C GLU A 179 -0.02 15.13 19.41
N ILE A 180 0.14 13.87 19.06
CA ILE A 180 1.46 13.26 18.87
C ILE A 180 2.19 13.90 17.69
N SER A 181 1.49 14.11 16.62
CA SER A 181 2.06 14.70 15.41
C SER A 181 2.56 16.13 15.61
N ALA A 182 2.10 16.84 16.61
CA ALA A 182 2.56 18.17 16.97
C ALA A 182 3.84 18.18 17.83
N LEU A 183 4.29 17.02 18.32
CA LEU A 183 5.51 16.90 19.13
C LEU A 183 6.77 16.96 18.26
N PRO A 184 7.92 17.36 18.84
CA PRO A 184 9.21 17.26 18.15
C PRO A 184 9.52 15.82 17.74
N PRO A 185 10.22 15.58 16.61
CA PRO A 185 10.52 14.24 16.10
C PRO A 185 11.20 13.30 17.10
N GLU A 186 12.14 13.82 17.90
CA GLU A 186 12.83 13.05 18.95
C GLU A 186 11.86 12.51 20.01
N GLN A 187 10.86 13.32 20.40
CA GLN A 187 9.83 12.89 21.36
C GLN A 187 8.89 11.84 20.75
N GLN A 188 8.54 11.98 19.48
CA GLN A 188 7.72 10.99 18.78
C GLN A 188 8.43 9.64 18.70
N GLN A 189 9.73 9.64 18.37
CA GLN A 189 10.53 8.43 18.31
C GLN A 189 10.64 7.77 19.69
N ALA A 190 10.85 8.56 20.75
CA ALA A 190 10.87 8.06 22.10
C ALA A 190 9.54 7.40 22.52
N LEU A 191 8.41 8.04 22.15
CA LEU A 191 7.07 7.50 22.40
C LEU A 191 6.79 6.21 21.64
N ALA A 192 7.27 6.10 20.39
CA ALA A 192 7.06 4.90 19.57
C ALA A 192 7.71 3.64 20.20
N ALA A 193 8.73 3.82 21.04
CA ALA A 193 9.38 2.76 21.80
C ALA A 193 8.74 2.50 23.18
N ASP A 194 7.78 3.31 23.60
CA ASP A 194 7.09 3.19 24.89
C ASP A 194 5.86 2.27 24.79
N GLU A 195 5.89 1.13 25.46
CA GLU A 195 4.77 0.17 25.47
C GLU A 195 3.46 0.79 26.00
N ALA A 196 3.53 1.71 26.96
CA ALA A 196 2.35 2.38 27.50
C ALA A 196 1.71 3.29 26.44
N TYR A 197 2.52 3.96 25.65
CA TYR A 197 2.06 4.77 24.51
C TYR A 197 1.41 3.92 23.42
N VAL A 198 2.04 2.79 23.06
CA VAL A 198 1.45 1.85 22.09
C VAL A 198 0.10 1.33 22.61
N GLY A 199 0.01 1.02 23.90
CA GLY A 199 -1.24 0.63 24.56
C GLY A 199 -2.33 1.69 24.44
N GLN A 200 -2.01 2.97 24.69
CA GLN A 200 -2.95 4.09 24.52
C GLN A 200 -3.40 4.26 23.07
N MET A 201 -2.49 4.16 22.12
CA MET A 201 -2.81 4.22 20.69
C MET A 201 -3.80 3.14 20.28
N LEU A 202 -3.56 1.90 20.72
CA LEU A 202 -4.46 0.77 20.47
C LEU A 202 -5.84 0.95 21.13
N GLU A 203 -5.89 1.51 22.36
CA GLU A 203 -7.14 1.84 23.05
C GLU A 203 -7.94 2.88 22.26
N LYS A 204 -7.30 3.95 21.78
CA LYS A 204 -7.95 4.97 20.96
C LYS A 204 -8.42 4.40 19.61
N LEU A 205 -7.62 3.56 18.98
CA LEU A 205 -8.00 2.86 17.76
C LEU A 205 -9.21 1.94 17.98
N ALA A 206 -9.26 1.25 19.11
CA ALA A 206 -10.36 0.33 19.47
C ALA A 206 -11.72 1.04 19.59
N THR A 207 -11.76 2.37 19.80
CA THR A 207 -13.02 3.14 19.77
C THR A 207 -13.58 3.33 18.36
N GLY A 208 -12.78 3.09 17.34
CA GLY A 208 -13.15 3.19 15.93
C GLY A 208 -13.92 1.98 15.43
N ALA A 209 -14.39 2.07 14.20
CA ALA A 209 -15.15 1.03 13.53
C ALA A 209 -14.84 0.98 12.03
N LEU A 210 -14.82 -0.21 11.46
CA LEU A 210 -14.76 -0.40 10.01
C LEU A 210 -16.17 -0.22 9.41
N LYS A 211 -16.30 0.68 8.44
CA LYS A 211 -17.59 0.99 7.81
C LYS A 211 -17.77 0.25 6.49
N ASN A 212 -16.85 0.42 5.58
CA ASN A 212 -16.87 -0.23 4.26
C ASN A 212 -15.47 -0.29 3.66
N GLY A 213 -15.35 -1.02 2.57
CA GLY A 213 -14.15 -1.05 1.76
C GLY A 213 -14.41 -1.66 0.40
N ALA A 214 -13.47 -1.42 -0.51
CA ALA A 214 -13.48 -2.00 -1.83
C ALA A 214 -12.05 -2.28 -2.31
N ILE A 215 -11.91 -3.32 -3.11
CA ILE A 215 -10.71 -3.62 -3.87
C ILE A 215 -11.11 -3.92 -5.31
N SER A 216 -10.40 -3.37 -6.27
CA SER A 216 -10.60 -3.71 -7.67
C SER A 216 -9.29 -3.91 -8.42
N ILE A 217 -9.31 -4.85 -9.32
CA ILE A 217 -8.23 -5.16 -10.26
C ILE A 217 -8.76 -4.80 -11.65
N GLU A 218 -7.96 -4.06 -12.42
CA GLU A 218 -8.16 -3.84 -13.84
C GLU A 218 -6.91 -4.38 -14.56
N ASN A 219 -7.12 -5.27 -15.52
CA ASN A 219 -6.07 -5.93 -16.26
C ASN A 219 -6.26 -5.72 -17.76
N ASN A 220 -5.22 -5.26 -18.41
CA ASN A 220 -5.16 -5.10 -19.86
C ASN A 220 -4.00 -5.92 -20.43
N GLY A 221 -4.03 -7.24 -20.14
CA GLY A 221 -3.06 -8.21 -20.62
C GLY A 221 -1.80 -8.38 -19.77
N PHE A 222 -1.67 -7.72 -18.62
CA PHE A 222 -0.53 -7.89 -17.72
C PHE A 222 -0.46 -9.30 -17.13
N ILE A 223 -1.61 -9.84 -16.69
CA ILE A 223 -1.69 -11.19 -16.10
C ILE A 223 -1.27 -12.23 -17.14
N GLU A 224 -1.79 -12.13 -18.35
CA GLU A 224 -1.52 -13.07 -19.45
C GLU A 224 -0.03 -13.02 -19.85
N ARG A 225 0.53 -11.83 -20.00
CA ARG A 225 1.96 -11.65 -20.34
C ARG A 225 2.86 -12.17 -19.24
N THR A 226 2.53 -11.88 -17.99
CA THR A 226 3.33 -12.34 -16.85
C THR A 226 3.31 -13.87 -16.74
N LEU A 227 2.14 -14.49 -16.86
CA LEU A 227 2.03 -15.95 -16.85
C LEU A 227 2.75 -16.59 -18.03
N ALA A 228 2.68 -16.01 -19.23
CA ALA A 228 3.43 -16.51 -20.39
C ALA A 228 4.96 -16.49 -20.13
N LEU A 229 5.50 -15.39 -19.60
CA LEU A 229 6.91 -15.30 -19.24
C LEU A 229 7.32 -16.31 -18.15
N MET A 230 6.48 -16.55 -17.18
CA MET A 230 6.72 -17.54 -16.13
C MET A 230 6.66 -18.98 -16.67
N ALA A 231 5.76 -19.25 -17.60
CA ALA A 231 5.62 -20.56 -18.26
C ALA A 231 6.85 -20.87 -19.14
N GLU A 232 7.37 -19.89 -19.88
CA GLU A 232 8.60 -20.05 -20.65
C GLU A 232 9.80 -20.41 -19.79
N GLN A 233 9.80 -19.99 -18.51
CA GLN A 233 10.84 -20.32 -17.52
C GLN A 233 10.55 -21.64 -16.78
N GLY A 234 9.46 -22.35 -17.11
CA GLY A 234 9.03 -23.57 -16.44
C GLY A 234 8.57 -23.37 -14.99
N GLN A 235 8.22 -22.14 -14.61
CA GLN A 235 7.78 -21.81 -13.24
C GLN A 235 6.29 -22.01 -13.03
N THR A 236 5.50 -21.92 -14.10
CA THR A 236 4.03 -22.11 -14.10
C THR A 236 3.60 -22.87 -15.34
N PRO A 237 2.42 -23.50 -15.35
CA PRO A 237 1.79 -23.93 -16.59
C PRO A 237 1.48 -22.74 -17.50
N ASP A 238 1.25 -22.98 -18.78
CA ASP A 238 0.76 -21.95 -19.70
C ASP A 238 -0.58 -21.36 -19.25
N PHE A 239 -0.93 -20.19 -19.79
CA PHE A 239 -2.12 -19.42 -19.37
C PHE A 239 -3.40 -20.26 -19.49
N ALA A 240 -3.62 -21.01 -20.58
CA ALA A 240 -4.83 -21.79 -20.79
C ALA A 240 -4.95 -22.94 -19.77
N THR A 241 -3.84 -23.60 -19.46
CA THR A 241 -3.77 -24.66 -18.43
C THR A 241 -4.02 -24.05 -17.03
N ALA A 242 -3.39 -22.93 -16.69
CA ALA A 242 -3.61 -22.22 -15.42
C ALA A 242 -5.07 -21.78 -15.27
N GLN A 243 -5.67 -21.25 -16.33
CA GLN A 243 -7.08 -20.86 -16.39
C GLN A 243 -8.01 -22.05 -16.16
N GLY A 244 -7.78 -23.17 -16.84
CA GLY A 244 -8.57 -24.41 -16.67
C GLY A 244 -8.49 -24.95 -15.24
N LEU A 245 -7.31 -24.97 -14.64
CA LEU A 245 -7.11 -25.38 -13.24
C LEU A 245 -7.84 -24.43 -12.26
N ALA A 246 -7.78 -23.13 -12.49
CA ALA A 246 -8.45 -22.15 -11.64
C ALA A 246 -9.98 -22.30 -11.71
N LEU A 247 -10.55 -22.47 -12.90
CA LEU A 247 -11.98 -22.74 -13.08
C LEU A 247 -12.43 -24.03 -12.40
N ALA A 248 -11.64 -25.12 -12.54
CA ALA A 248 -11.93 -26.38 -11.87
C ALA A 248 -11.90 -26.25 -10.34
N ASN A 249 -10.93 -25.51 -9.80
CA ASN A 249 -10.85 -25.26 -8.36
C ASN A 249 -12.04 -24.47 -7.83
N ILE A 250 -12.48 -23.41 -8.52
CA ILE A 250 -13.65 -22.62 -8.09
C ILE A 250 -14.93 -23.46 -8.11
N ALA A 251 -15.09 -24.35 -9.09
CA ALA A 251 -16.28 -25.17 -9.19
C ALA A 251 -16.51 -26.06 -7.95
N VAL A 252 -15.43 -26.54 -7.32
CA VAL A 252 -15.50 -27.46 -6.16
C VAL A 252 -15.56 -26.79 -4.79
N ILE A 253 -15.39 -25.46 -4.71
CA ILE A 253 -15.48 -24.73 -3.44
C ILE A 253 -16.96 -24.52 -3.08
N GLU A 254 -17.52 -25.34 -2.22
CA GLU A 254 -18.95 -25.29 -1.88
C GLU A 254 -19.35 -24.03 -1.08
N GLN A 255 -18.42 -23.44 -0.32
CA GLN A 255 -18.68 -22.35 0.63
C GLN A 255 -18.83 -20.96 -0.03
N ILE A 256 -18.59 -20.83 -1.32
CA ILE A 256 -18.73 -19.57 -2.05
C ILE A 256 -20.13 -19.52 -2.71
N PRO A 257 -20.90 -18.42 -2.53
CA PRO A 257 -22.18 -18.22 -3.21
C PRO A 257 -22.07 -18.34 -4.74
N ALA A 258 -23.15 -18.81 -5.36
CA ALA A 258 -23.16 -19.11 -6.81
C ALA A 258 -22.87 -17.88 -7.68
N ASP A 259 -23.39 -16.72 -7.32
CA ASP A 259 -23.16 -15.43 -8.00
C ASP A 259 -21.69 -14.99 -7.91
N MET A 260 -21.05 -15.20 -6.77
CA MET A 260 -19.63 -14.91 -6.60
C MET A 260 -18.76 -15.91 -7.37
N LYS A 261 -19.14 -17.20 -7.41
CA LYS A 261 -18.47 -18.20 -8.27
C LYS A 261 -18.56 -17.80 -9.74
N GLN A 262 -19.73 -17.33 -10.17
CA GLN A 262 -19.93 -16.87 -11.55
C GLN A 262 -19.00 -15.69 -11.85
N SER A 263 -18.97 -14.66 -10.99
CA SER A 263 -18.08 -13.51 -11.16
C SER A 263 -16.60 -13.91 -11.22
N LEU A 264 -16.15 -14.84 -10.35
CA LEU A 264 -14.78 -15.36 -10.41
C LEU A 264 -14.52 -16.13 -11.72
N SER A 265 -15.47 -16.93 -12.16
CA SER A 265 -15.34 -17.69 -13.41
C SER A 265 -15.30 -16.77 -14.63
N ASP A 266 -16.12 -15.71 -14.63
CA ASP A 266 -16.13 -14.69 -15.69
C ASP A 266 -14.79 -13.97 -15.76
N PHE A 267 -14.25 -13.55 -14.60
CA PHE A 267 -12.92 -12.92 -14.54
C PHE A 267 -11.80 -13.87 -14.99
N ILE A 268 -11.81 -15.13 -14.53
CA ILE A 268 -10.79 -16.10 -14.95
C ILE A 268 -10.88 -16.36 -16.46
N SER A 269 -12.09 -16.45 -17.01
CA SER A 269 -12.31 -16.68 -18.44
C SER A 269 -11.87 -15.47 -19.28
N LYS A 270 -12.04 -14.26 -18.77
CA LYS A 270 -11.66 -13.01 -19.41
C LYS A 270 -11.17 -12.03 -18.33
N PRO A 271 -9.89 -12.04 -17.99
CA PRO A 271 -9.39 -11.29 -16.85
C PRO A 271 -9.21 -9.78 -17.16
N GLU A 272 -10.32 -9.05 -17.29
CA GLU A 272 -10.32 -7.61 -17.55
C GLU A 272 -10.53 -6.83 -16.25
N LYS A 273 -11.62 -7.09 -15.54
CA LYS A 273 -11.95 -6.38 -14.30
C LYS A 273 -12.55 -7.31 -13.26
N LEU A 274 -12.07 -7.18 -12.02
CA LEU A 274 -12.64 -7.82 -10.84
C LEU A 274 -12.78 -6.79 -9.73
N SER A 275 -13.95 -6.70 -9.11
CA SER A 275 -14.20 -5.77 -8.02
C SER A 275 -14.88 -6.51 -6.87
N LEU A 276 -14.30 -6.38 -5.68
CA LEU A 276 -14.87 -6.82 -4.42
C LEU A 276 -15.17 -5.62 -3.57
N SER A 277 -16.37 -5.53 -3.03
CA SER A 277 -16.73 -4.51 -2.05
C SER A 277 -17.43 -5.13 -0.86
N PHE A 278 -17.32 -4.48 0.28
CA PHE A 278 -18.05 -4.83 1.49
C PHE A 278 -18.55 -3.57 2.20
N GLY A 279 -19.58 -3.71 3.01
CA GLY A 279 -20.11 -2.61 3.81
C GLY A 279 -21.03 -3.11 4.89
N PHE A 280 -20.77 -2.70 6.12
CA PHE A 280 -21.56 -3.07 7.27
C PHE A 280 -22.77 -2.14 7.40
N THR A 281 -23.95 -2.69 7.71
CA THR A 281 -25.17 -1.91 8.00
C THR A 281 -24.93 -0.99 9.20
N GLU A 282 -24.30 -1.52 10.23
CA GLU A 282 -23.73 -0.77 11.35
C GLU A 282 -22.22 -0.93 11.33
N PRO A 283 -21.43 0.15 11.44
CA PRO A 283 -19.98 0.04 11.41
C PRO A 283 -19.46 -0.98 12.42
N LEU A 284 -18.55 -1.86 11.97
CA LEU A 284 -17.97 -2.93 12.76
C LEU A 284 -16.96 -2.38 13.75
N GLN A 285 -17.32 -2.29 15.01
CA GLN A 285 -16.47 -1.75 16.07
C GLN A 285 -15.23 -2.66 16.30
N PHE A 286 -14.05 -2.09 16.34
CA PHE A 286 -12.82 -2.85 16.57
C PHE A 286 -12.79 -3.53 17.93
N ALA A 287 -13.38 -2.93 18.96
CA ALA A 287 -13.53 -3.55 20.27
C ALA A 287 -14.31 -4.89 20.22
N LYS A 288 -15.35 -4.99 19.39
CA LYS A 288 -16.14 -6.23 19.22
C LYS A 288 -15.35 -7.33 18.51
N VAL A 289 -14.41 -6.96 17.63
CA VAL A 289 -13.51 -7.94 17.02
C VAL A 289 -12.60 -8.56 18.07
N GLN A 290 -12.08 -7.74 18.99
CA GLN A 290 -11.18 -8.20 20.05
C GLN A 290 -11.90 -9.02 21.14
N SER A 291 -13.16 -8.68 21.48
CA SER A 291 -13.93 -9.40 22.51
C SER A 291 -14.47 -10.77 22.07
N GLY A 292 -14.40 -11.07 20.76
CA GLY A 292 -14.96 -12.31 20.21
C GLY A 292 -16.50 -12.30 20.04
N GLU A 293 -17.15 -11.15 20.24
CA GLU A 293 -18.61 -11.00 20.05
C GLU A 293 -19.08 -11.30 18.62
N LEU A 294 -18.15 -11.36 17.67
CA LEU A 294 -18.44 -11.66 16.25
C LEU A 294 -18.38 -13.15 15.92
N ALA A 295 -18.12 -14.01 16.90
CA ALA A 295 -17.96 -15.44 16.65
C ALA A 295 -19.16 -16.07 15.90
N GLU A 296 -20.39 -15.62 16.20
CA GLU A 296 -21.61 -16.08 15.52
C GLU A 296 -21.66 -15.72 14.03
N HIS A 297 -21.05 -14.60 13.63
CA HIS A 297 -20.97 -14.15 12.23
C HIS A 297 -19.79 -14.79 11.47
N MET A 298 -18.87 -15.42 12.20
CA MET A 298 -17.66 -16.03 11.65
C MET A 298 -17.74 -17.57 11.55
N VAL A 299 -18.89 -18.16 11.81
CA VAL A 299 -19.09 -19.62 11.80
C VAL A 299 -18.95 -20.24 10.40
N SER A 300 -19.16 -19.48 9.36
CA SER A 300 -18.98 -19.92 7.97
C SER A 300 -18.66 -18.76 7.02
N PRO A 301 -18.01 -19.02 5.88
CA PRO A 301 -17.79 -18.01 4.85
C PRO A 301 -19.09 -17.33 4.38
N GLU A 302 -20.18 -18.08 4.24
CA GLU A 302 -21.49 -17.54 3.84
C GLU A 302 -22.04 -16.56 4.87
N ALA A 303 -21.93 -16.88 6.17
CA ALA A 303 -22.32 -15.98 7.25
C ALA A 303 -21.53 -14.68 7.23
N MET A 304 -20.21 -14.77 7.01
CA MET A 304 -19.33 -13.60 6.89
C MET A 304 -19.68 -12.74 5.67
N ILE A 305 -19.90 -13.35 4.51
CA ILE A 305 -20.29 -12.67 3.27
C ILE A 305 -21.58 -11.88 3.48
N LYS A 306 -22.58 -12.49 4.10
CA LYS A 306 -23.87 -11.86 4.41
C LYS A 306 -23.72 -10.75 5.45
N PHE A 307 -22.97 -10.99 6.52
CA PHE A 307 -22.73 -10.02 7.59
C PHE A 307 -22.04 -8.77 7.07
N ALA A 308 -21.00 -8.92 6.27
CA ALA A 308 -20.25 -7.82 5.68
C ALA A 308 -20.86 -7.32 4.36
N ASN A 309 -22.02 -7.82 3.93
CA ASN A 309 -22.64 -7.46 2.65
C ASN A 309 -21.61 -7.46 1.50
N VAL A 310 -20.81 -8.54 1.42
CA VAL A 310 -19.76 -8.64 0.40
C VAL A 310 -20.39 -8.81 -0.98
N LYS A 311 -19.89 -8.04 -1.94
CA LYS A 311 -20.28 -8.12 -3.35
C LYS A 311 -19.04 -8.34 -4.19
N LEU A 312 -19.12 -9.24 -5.13
CA LEU A 312 -18.08 -9.50 -6.11
C LEU A 312 -18.68 -9.34 -7.51
N THR A 313 -18.03 -8.57 -8.35
CA THR A 313 -18.44 -8.33 -9.74
C THR A 313 -17.24 -8.47 -10.66
N ALA A 314 -17.45 -8.97 -11.88
CA ALA A 314 -16.43 -9.11 -12.90
C ALA A 314 -16.92 -8.54 -14.24
N ASN A 315 -15.99 -7.95 -15.03
CA ASN A 315 -16.06 -7.50 -16.43
C ASN A 315 -17.21 -6.53 -16.74
#